data_1a4d2930a96b5ef1caddc21b9b38d0c2
#
_entry.id   1a4d2930a96b5ef1caddc21b9b38d0c2
#
_cell.length_a   1.000
_cell.length_b   1.000
_cell.length_c   1.000
_cell.angle_alpha   90.00
_cell.angle_beta   90.00
_cell.angle_gamma   90.00
#
_symmetry.space_group_name_H-M   'P 1'
#
loop_
_entity.id
_entity.type
_entity.pdbx_description
1 polymer ?
#
loop_
_entity_poly.entity_id
_entity_poly.type
_entity_poly.pdbx_seq_one_letter_code
_entity_poly.pdbx_strand_id
1 'polypeptide(L)'
;MTTNLWKRIKQWATRVRVRYSKHDDGLYLFFRKDEKSPYETNTVYITSCINQAITSKVRRGGRYADQDTIWTIDGKTTVISFPKGEDTVLYIPKANRITKITVADTSITNPLSDFGLMTSLEYLDVNCTDVYGKFSDLNKCVFLRFLNIKNTNISGYTSDGAKFLINLTDVEYDDGKDL
;
A
#
# COMPACT_ATOMS: atom_id res chain seq x y z
N MET A 1 -8.54 25.09 0.63
CA MET A 1 -7.52 24.80 -0.42
C MET A 1 -7.16 23.31 -0.58
N THR A 2 -7.65 22.43 0.25
CA THR A 2 -7.31 20.99 0.30
C THR A 2 -7.98 20.11 -0.77
N THR A 3 -9.18 20.45 -1.22
CA THR A 3 -9.99 19.64 -2.15
C THR A 3 -9.37 19.48 -3.57
N ASN A 4 -8.61 20.45 -4.03
CA ASN A 4 -7.99 20.38 -5.37
C ASN A 4 -6.76 19.47 -5.43
N LEU A 5 -6.01 19.37 -4.34
CA LEU A 5 -4.83 18.51 -4.24
C LEU A 5 -5.25 17.04 -4.25
N TRP A 6 -6.25 16.67 -3.45
CA TRP A 6 -6.83 15.31 -3.41
C TRP A 6 -7.38 14.84 -4.75
N LYS A 7 -8.07 15.72 -5.47
CA LYS A 7 -8.58 15.40 -6.81
C LYS A 7 -7.45 15.13 -7.81
N ARG A 8 -6.35 15.90 -7.71
CA ARG A 8 -5.15 15.71 -8.56
C ARG A 8 -4.39 14.43 -8.21
N ILE A 9 -4.30 14.07 -6.92
CA ILE A 9 -3.68 12.83 -6.43
C ILE A 9 -4.46 11.62 -6.97
N LYS A 10 -5.79 11.58 -6.78
CA LYS A 10 -6.64 10.51 -7.30
C LYS A 10 -6.53 10.36 -8.82
N GLN A 11 -6.53 11.47 -9.56
CA GLN A 11 -6.39 11.44 -11.01
C GLN A 11 -5.01 10.95 -11.46
N TRP A 12 -3.96 11.30 -10.73
CA TRP A 12 -2.60 10.85 -11.02
C TRP A 12 -2.46 9.34 -10.75
N ALA A 13 -2.83 8.88 -9.58
CA ALA A 13 -2.83 7.46 -9.22
C ALA A 13 -3.66 6.63 -10.21
N THR A 14 -4.84 7.11 -10.61
CA THR A 14 -5.69 6.44 -11.61
C THR A 14 -5.04 6.39 -12.98
N ARG A 15 -4.37 7.46 -13.43
CA ARG A 15 -3.69 7.49 -14.73
C ARG A 15 -2.49 6.54 -14.79
N VAL A 16 -1.72 6.47 -13.72
CA VAL A 16 -0.58 5.55 -13.62
C VAL A 16 -1.11 4.10 -13.57
N ARG A 17 -2.15 3.85 -12.79
CA ARG A 17 -2.82 2.56 -12.68
C ARG A 17 -3.34 2.04 -14.03
N VAL A 18 -4.05 2.85 -14.79
CA VAL A 18 -4.58 2.48 -16.12
C VAL A 18 -3.45 2.12 -17.10
N ARG A 19 -2.27 2.72 -16.94
CA ARG A 19 -1.14 2.46 -17.83
C ARG A 19 -0.42 1.15 -17.55
N TYR A 20 -0.43 0.68 -16.30
CA TYR A 20 0.28 -0.53 -15.85
C TYR A 20 -0.62 -1.73 -15.55
N SER A 21 -1.92 -1.53 -15.31
CA SER A 21 -2.85 -2.61 -14.92
C SER A 21 -3.38 -3.48 -16.05
N LYS A 22 -2.95 -3.24 -17.29
CA LYS A 22 -3.58 -3.91 -18.45
C LYS A 22 -3.19 -5.38 -18.67
N HIS A 23 -2.19 -5.92 -17.93
CA HIS A 23 -1.64 -7.25 -18.28
C HIS A 23 -1.19 -8.13 -17.11
N ASP A 24 -1.47 -7.79 -15.84
CA ASP A 24 -0.88 -8.57 -14.75
C ASP A 24 -1.75 -8.62 -13.49
N ASP A 25 -1.80 -9.80 -12.84
CA ASP A 25 -2.40 -10.03 -11.51
C ASP A 25 -1.56 -9.40 -10.36
N GLY A 26 -0.60 -8.55 -10.70
CA GLY A 26 0.32 -7.90 -9.78
C GLY A 26 -0.26 -6.63 -9.16
N LEU A 27 0.36 -6.24 -8.06
CA LEU A 27 0.05 -5.01 -7.33
C LEU A 27 1.12 -3.96 -7.56
N TYR A 28 0.69 -2.71 -7.76
CA TYR A 28 1.55 -1.54 -7.83
C TYR A 28 1.34 -0.69 -6.58
N LEU A 29 2.40 -0.45 -5.81
CA LEU A 29 2.42 0.47 -4.68
C LEU A 29 3.08 1.77 -5.11
N PHE A 30 2.35 2.89 -4.93
CA PHE A 30 2.75 4.22 -5.39
C PHE A 30 3.21 5.07 -4.23
N PHE A 31 4.46 5.50 -4.24
CA PHE A 31 5.06 6.38 -3.27
C PHE A 31 5.34 7.73 -3.93
N ARG A 32 4.76 8.79 -3.39
CA ARG A 32 5.00 10.15 -3.89
C ARG A 32 6.28 10.72 -3.32
N LYS A 33 6.94 11.53 -4.12
CA LYS A 33 8.03 12.34 -3.60
C LYS A 33 7.50 13.25 -2.47
N ASP A 34 8.24 13.29 -1.39
CA ASP A 34 8.04 14.25 -0.31
C ASP A 34 9.06 15.38 -0.46
N GLU A 35 8.57 16.56 -0.84
CA GLU A 35 9.43 17.75 -1.02
C GLU A 35 9.91 18.33 0.31
N LYS A 36 9.24 17.99 1.43
CA LYS A 36 9.59 18.47 2.76
C LYS A 36 10.69 17.63 3.41
N SER A 37 10.75 16.35 3.07
CA SER A 37 11.69 15.38 3.63
C SER A 37 12.43 14.57 2.55
N PRO A 38 13.08 15.24 1.56
CA PRO A 38 13.61 14.54 0.38
C PRO A 38 14.79 13.60 0.70
N TYR A 39 15.44 13.81 1.83
CA TYR A 39 16.59 12.99 2.31
C TYR A 39 16.17 11.82 3.19
N GLU A 40 14.90 11.75 3.60
CA GLU A 40 14.37 10.61 4.33
C GLU A 40 14.10 9.42 3.40
N THR A 41 13.92 8.24 3.98
CA THR A 41 13.62 7.01 3.24
C THR A 41 12.19 6.55 3.49
N ASN A 42 11.55 6.05 2.44
CA ASN A 42 10.44 5.13 2.56
C ASN A 42 10.99 3.74 2.88
N THR A 43 10.46 3.07 3.89
CA THR A 43 10.85 1.70 4.23
C THR A 43 9.61 0.80 4.24
N VAL A 44 9.64 -0.24 3.43
CA VAL A 44 8.57 -1.23 3.30
C VAL A 44 9.08 -2.56 3.83
N TYR A 45 8.32 -3.17 4.74
CA TYR A 45 8.56 -4.53 5.21
C TYR A 45 7.52 -5.44 4.57
N ILE A 46 7.95 -6.49 3.91
CA ILE A 46 7.05 -7.38 3.17
C ILE A 46 7.45 -8.84 3.32
N THR A 47 6.46 -9.71 3.52
CA THR A 47 6.62 -11.16 3.59
C THR A 47 5.68 -11.83 2.61
N SER A 48 6.16 -12.81 1.89
CA SER A 48 5.38 -13.64 0.96
C SER A 48 5.48 -15.11 1.34
N CYS A 49 4.43 -15.87 1.13
CA CYS A 49 4.45 -17.32 1.33
C CYS A 49 5.12 -18.09 0.18
N ILE A 50 5.59 -17.39 -0.85
CA ILE A 50 6.35 -17.95 -1.97
C ILE A 50 7.54 -17.06 -2.29
N ASN A 51 8.54 -17.63 -2.97
CA ASN A 51 9.64 -16.84 -3.53
C ASN A 51 9.13 -16.02 -4.71
N GLN A 52 9.37 -14.71 -4.66
CA GLN A 52 9.06 -13.81 -5.76
C GLN A 52 10.01 -12.60 -5.76
N ALA A 53 10.15 -11.97 -6.91
CA ALA A 53 10.92 -10.75 -7.07
C ALA A 53 10.00 -9.53 -7.09
N ILE A 54 10.38 -8.49 -6.35
CA ILE A 54 9.77 -7.17 -6.40
C ILE A 54 10.70 -6.26 -7.20
N THR A 55 10.14 -5.47 -8.08
CA THR A 55 10.89 -4.48 -8.87
C THR A 55 10.40 -3.07 -8.55
N SER A 56 11.23 -2.08 -8.83
CA SER A 56 10.84 -0.67 -8.69
C SER A 56 10.98 0.11 -9.99
N LYS A 57 10.19 1.17 -10.08
CA LYS A 57 10.30 2.20 -11.13
C LYS A 57 10.32 3.56 -10.48
N VAL A 58 11.23 4.40 -10.89
CA VAL A 58 11.36 5.78 -10.42
C VAL A 58 11.01 6.75 -11.52
N ARG A 59 10.28 7.80 -11.19
CA ARG A 59 9.92 8.86 -12.12
C ARG A 59 10.99 9.91 -12.18
N ARG A 60 11.68 10.00 -13.33
CA ARG A 60 12.66 11.05 -13.63
C ARG A 60 12.25 11.79 -14.90
N GLY A 61 12.27 13.12 -14.87
CA GLY A 61 11.93 13.94 -16.03
C GLY A 61 10.56 13.65 -16.64
N GLY A 62 9.54 13.32 -15.81
CA GLY A 62 8.18 13.04 -16.25
C GLY A 62 7.95 11.62 -16.79
N ARG A 63 8.97 10.78 -16.86
CA ARG A 63 8.89 9.36 -17.30
C ARG A 63 9.26 8.42 -16.16
N TYR A 64 8.61 7.26 -16.10
CA TYR A 64 9.05 6.16 -15.23
C TYR A 64 10.15 5.39 -15.93
N ALA A 65 11.30 5.26 -15.26
CA ALA A 65 12.38 4.39 -15.68
C ALA A 65 12.43 3.17 -14.74
N ASP A 66 12.74 2.01 -15.29
CA ASP A 66 13.01 0.84 -14.45
C ASP A 66 14.26 1.13 -13.61
N GLN A 67 14.16 0.86 -12.31
CA GLN A 67 15.35 0.75 -11.48
C GLN A 67 15.84 -0.70 -11.59
N ASP A 68 17.13 -0.88 -11.74
CA ASP A 68 17.75 -2.21 -11.80
C ASP A 68 17.76 -2.92 -10.44
N THR A 69 17.07 -2.37 -9.44
CA THR A 69 16.99 -2.96 -8.11
C THR A 69 15.85 -3.96 -8.05
N ILE A 70 16.22 -5.21 -7.82
CA ILE A 70 15.31 -6.33 -7.64
C ILE A 70 15.48 -6.83 -6.21
N TRP A 71 14.39 -6.90 -5.45
CA TRP A 71 14.34 -7.52 -4.12
C TRP A 71 13.70 -8.89 -4.24
N THR A 72 14.38 -9.90 -3.72
CA THR A 72 13.82 -11.26 -3.65
C THR A 72 13.22 -11.50 -2.28
N ILE A 73 11.96 -11.95 -2.25
CA ILE A 73 11.27 -12.39 -1.04
C ILE A 73 11.33 -13.92 -1.03
N ASP A 74 11.83 -14.50 0.07
CA ASP A 74 12.08 -15.93 0.21
C ASP A 74 11.35 -16.58 1.40
N GLY A 75 10.14 -16.09 1.71
CA GLY A 75 9.36 -16.54 2.88
C GLY A 75 9.73 -15.84 4.18
N LYS A 76 10.77 -14.98 4.18
CA LYS A 76 11.15 -14.11 5.30
C LYS A 76 10.69 -12.69 5.04
N THR A 77 10.75 -11.86 6.08
CA THR A 77 10.52 -10.43 5.92
C THR A 77 11.66 -9.79 5.15
N THR A 78 11.35 -9.23 4.00
CA THR A 78 12.28 -8.45 3.18
C THR A 78 12.06 -6.97 3.46
N VAL A 79 13.15 -6.23 3.65
CA VAL A 79 13.15 -4.78 3.85
C VAL A 79 13.52 -4.10 2.53
N ILE A 80 12.64 -3.22 2.07
CA ILE A 80 12.83 -2.44 0.85
C ILE A 80 12.90 -0.97 1.25
N SER A 81 14.02 -0.30 0.97
CA SER A 81 14.20 1.11 1.30
C SER A 81 14.59 1.91 0.06
N PHE A 82 14.02 3.11 -0.10
CA PHE A 82 14.30 4.03 -1.19
C PHE A 82 14.00 5.47 -0.76
N PRO A 83 14.65 6.49 -1.39
CA PRO A 83 14.49 7.89 -1.01
C PRO A 83 13.05 8.40 -1.15
N LYS A 84 12.60 9.25 -0.22
CA LYS A 84 11.33 10.00 -0.32
C LYS A 84 11.38 11.12 -1.36
N GLY A 85 12.55 11.53 -1.81
CA GLY A 85 12.73 12.64 -2.75
C GLY A 85 12.27 12.37 -4.19
N GLU A 86 11.87 11.14 -4.53
CA GLU A 86 11.45 10.74 -5.87
C GLU A 86 10.12 9.99 -5.85
N ASP A 87 9.28 10.21 -6.89
CA ASP A 87 8.11 9.37 -7.12
C ASP A 87 8.57 7.93 -7.45
N THR A 88 8.18 6.97 -6.64
CA THR A 88 8.58 5.56 -6.81
C THR A 88 7.36 4.66 -6.91
N VAL A 89 7.44 3.64 -7.74
CA VAL A 89 6.44 2.58 -7.85
C VAL A 89 7.12 1.24 -7.58
N LEU A 90 6.62 0.49 -6.61
CA LEU A 90 6.98 -0.90 -6.40
C LEU A 90 5.98 -1.80 -7.11
N TYR A 91 6.47 -2.81 -7.81
CA TYR A 91 5.65 -3.83 -8.44
C TYR A 91 5.82 -5.20 -7.76
N ILE A 92 4.70 -5.77 -7.33
CA ILE A 92 4.60 -7.07 -6.65
C ILE A 92 3.85 -8.02 -7.58
N PRO A 93 4.51 -9.00 -8.24
CA PRO A 93 3.90 -9.83 -9.27
C PRO A 93 2.72 -10.70 -8.78
N LYS A 94 2.83 -11.24 -7.56
CA LYS A 94 1.83 -12.15 -6.97
C LYS A 94 1.34 -11.61 -5.63
N ALA A 95 0.54 -10.54 -5.68
CA ALA A 95 0.04 -9.86 -4.50
C ALA A 95 -0.76 -10.78 -3.57
N ASN A 96 -1.54 -11.71 -4.12
CA ASN A 96 -2.31 -12.69 -3.36
C ASN A 96 -1.45 -13.67 -2.52
N ARG A 97 -0.13 -13.64 -2.64
CA ARG A 97 0.82 -14.45 -1.87
C ARG A 97 1.52 -13.66 -0.77
N ILE A 98 1.23 -12.38 -0.63
CA ILE A 98 1.74 -11.57 0.46
C ILE A 98 0.96 -11.90 1.73
N THR A 99 1.72 -12.19 2.80
CA THR A 99 1.15 -12.52 4.12
C THR A 99 1.31 -11.38 5.11
N LYS A 100 2.36 -10.55 4.96
CA LYS A 100 2.58 -9.37 5.82
C LYS A 100 3.09 -8.22 4.99
N ILE A 101 2.59 -7.02 5.29
CA ILE A 101 3.10 -5.78 4.73
C ILE A 101 2.97 -4.65 5.73
N THR A 102 4.06 -3.89 5.90
CA THR A 102 4.10 -2.63 6.61
C THR A 102 4.61 -1.55 5.67
N VAL A 103 3.83 -0.52 5.48
CA VAL A 103 4.15 0.70 4.73
C VAL A 103 3.94 1.95 5.59
N ALA A 104 3.94 1.76 6.90
CA ALA A 104 3.75 2.83 7.89
C ALA A 104 4.77 3.96 7.71
N ASP A 105 4.40 5.19 8.01
CA ASP A 105 5.24 6.40 7.93
C ASP A 105 5.89 6.61 6.55
N THR A 106 5.27 6.09 5.50
CA THR A 106 5.75 6.27 4.13
C THR A 106 4.85 7.24 3.33
N SER A 107 5.35 7.67 2.19
CA SER A 107 4.60 8.54 1.26
C SER A 107 3.67 7.78 0.31
N ILE A 108 3.22 6.58 0.68
CA ILE A 108 2.31 5.75 -0.13
C ILE A 108 0.93 6.41 -0.28
N THR A 109 0.34 6.26 -1.47
CA THR A 109 -0.95 6.88 -1.82
C THR A 109 -1.94 5.92 -2.48
N ASN A 110 -1.87 4.64 -2.16
CA ASN A 110 -2.75 3.63 -2.75
C ASN A 110 -4.18 3.68 -2.17
N PRO A 111 -5.21 3.31 -2.94
CA PRO A 111 -6.49 2.95 -2.36
C PRO A 111 -6.39 1.63 -1.58
N LEU A 112 -7.17 1.50 -0.51
CA LEU A 112 -7.20 0.30 0.33
C LEU A 112 -7.62 -0.95 -0.47
N SER A 113 -8.42 -0.79 -1.51
CA SER A 113 -8.81 -1.88 -2.41
C SER A 113 -7.63 -2.60 -3.08
N ASP A 114 -6.46 -1.94 -3.18
CA ASP A 114 -5.25 -2.57 -3.71
C ASP A 114 -4.71 -3.61 -2.73
N PHE A 115 -4.74 -3.30 -1.43
CA PHE A 115 -4.38 -4.25 -0.38
C PHE A 115 -5.39 -5.40 -0.29
N GLY A 116 -6.65 -5.16 -0.67
CA GLY A 116 -7.68 -6.19 -0.82
C GLY A 116 -7.37 -7.28 -1.86
N LEU A 117 -6.38 -7.07 -2.73
CA LEU A 117 -5.86 -8.10 -3.64
C LEU A 117 -4.95 -9.11 -2.93
N MET A 118 -4.46 -8.79 -1.75
CA MET A 118 -3.59 -9.63 -0.94
C MET A 118 -4.41 -10.64 -0.12
N THR A 119 -5.05 -11.59 -0.78
CA THR A 119 -5.99 -12.53 -0.15
C THR A 119 -5.38 -13.46 0.89
N SER A 120 -4.05 -13.61 0.94
CA SER A 120 -3.32 -14.33 1.99
C SER A 120 -2.84 -13.44 3.13
N LEU A 121 -3.25 -12.16 3.18
CA LEU A 121 -2.74 -11.19 4.13
C LEU A 121 -3.18 -11.52 5.56
N GLU A 122 -2.21 -11.58 6.47
CA GLU A 122 -2.39 -11.79 7.91
C GLU A 122 -2.10 -10.51 8.72
N TYR A 123 -1.23 -9.65 8.20
CA TYR A 123 -0.77 -8.44 8.88
C TYR A 123 -0.71 -7.26 7.91
N LEU A 124 -1.42 -6.18 8.21
CA LEU A 124 -1.41 -4.93 7.46
C LEU A 124 -1.17 -3.75 8.40
N ASP A 125 -0.12 -2.99 8.13
CA ASP A 125 0.15 -1.74 8.80
C ASP A 125 0.36 -0.64 7.75
N VAL A 126 -0.58 0.29 7.71
CA VAL A 126 -0.60 1.45 6.81
C VAL A 126 -0.70 2.77 7.59
N ASN A 127 -0.37 2.76 8.89
CA ASN A 127 -0.52 3.96 9.72
C ASN A 127 0.32 5.13 9.20
N CYS A 128 -0.10 6.34 9.49
CA CYS A 128 0.58 7.58 9.09
C CYS A 128 0.88 7.63 7.59
N THR A 129 -0.10 7.27 6.75
CA THR A 129 0.03 7.29 5.28
C THR A 129 -1.15 7.97 4.61
N ASP A 130 -1.01 8.25 3.32
CA ASP A 130 -2.09 8.75 2.48
C ASP A 130 -2.95 7.62 1.86
N VAL A 131 -2.95 6.41 2.43
CA VAL A 131 -3.85 5.33 2.01
C VAL A 131 -5.30 5.75 2.28
N TYR A 132 -6.17 5.48 1.32
CA TYR A 132 -7.56 5.93 1.34
C TYR A 132 -8.52 4.86 0.86
N GLY A 133 -9.80 4.99 1.20
CA GLY A 133 -10.86 4.08 0.75
C GLY A 133 -11.79 3.69 1.88
N LYS A 134 -12.44 2.55 1.71
CA LYS A 134 -13.38 2.02 2.70
C LYS A 134 -12.81 0.77 3.34
N PHE A 135 -13.07 0.59 4.64
CA PHE A 135 -12.69 -0.62 5.35
C PHE A 135 -13.19 -1.89 4.66
N SER A 136 -14.39 -1.86 4.09
CA SER A 136 -14.97 -2.98 3.32
C SER A 136 -14.14 -3.41 2.09
N ASP A 137 -13.18 -2.61 1.65
CA ASP A 137 -12.28 -2.97 0.56
C ASP A 137 -11.35 -4.16 0.91
N LEU A 138 -11.21 -4.45 2.23
CA LEU A 138 -10.44 -5.58 2.75
C LEU A 138 -11.26 -6.88 2.91
N ASN A 139 -12.51 -6.93 2.49
CA ASN A 139 -13.41 -8.05 2.74
C ASN A 139 -12.93 -9.42 2.20
N LYS A 140 -11.95 -9.43 1.29
CA LYS A 140 -11.30 -10.64 0.76
C LYS A 140 -10.09 -11.11 1.57
N CYS A 141 -9.60 -10.29 2.50
CA CYS A 141 -8.44 -10.59 3.34
C CYS A 141 -8.85 -11.40 4.58
N VAL A 142 -9.51 -12.53 4.38
CA VAL A 142 -10.14 -13.33 5.45
C VAL A 142 -9.14 -13.90 6.47
N PHE A 143 -7.84 -13.92 6.16
CA PHE A 143 -6.78 -14.35 7.06
C PHE A 143 -6.20 -13.22 7.91
N LEU A 144 -6.67 -11.97 7.70
CA LEU A 144 -6.14 -10.79 8.39
C LEU A 144 -6.37 -10.91 9.90
N ARG A 145 -5.30 -10.77 10.69
CA ARG A 145 -5.26 -10.84 12.16
C ARG A 145 -4.94 -9.50 12.80
N PHE A 146 -4.05 -8.74 12.17
CA PHE A 146 -3.63 -7.43 12.63
C PHE A 146 -3.87 -6.38 11.54
N LEU A 147 -4.47 -5.26 11.93
CA LEU A 147 -4.71 -4.11 11.06
C LEU A 147 -4.40 -2.80 11.80
N ASN A 148 -3.50 -1.99 11.26
CA ASN A 148 -3.28 -0.62 11.73
C ASN A 148 -3.57 0.37 10.61
N ILE A 149 -4.62 1.16 10.80
CA ILE A 149 -5.11 2.19 9.87
C ILE A 149 -5.14 3.58 10.50
N LYS A 150 -4.45 3.79 11.61
CA LYS A 150 -4.37 5.10 12.28
C LYS A 150 -3.78 6.15 11.35
N ASN A 151 -4.23 7.38 11.47
CA ASN A 151 -3.72 8.52 10.69
C ASN A 151 -3.70 8.27 9.18
N THR A 152 -4.77 7.64 8.66
CA THR A 152 -4.99 7.39 7.23
C THR A 152 -6.26 8.08 6.75
N ASN A 153 -6.57 7.97 5.46
CA ASN A 153 -7.83 8.45 4.87
C ASN A 153 -8.82 7.30 4.61
N ILE A 154 -8.76 6.26 5.45
CA ILE A 154 -9.69 5.13 5.41
C ILE A 154 -10.92 5.47 6.27
N SER A 155 -12.10 5.09 5.77
CA SER A 155 -13.38 5.32 6.44
C SER A 155 -14.20 4.04 6.55
N GLY A 156 -15.27 4.10 7.39
CA GLY A 156 -16.26 3.02 7.49
C GLY A 156 -15.79 1.79 8.24
N TYR A 157 -14.79 1.94 9.16
CA TYR A 157 -14.54 0.90 10.14
C TYR A 157 -15.68 0.91 11.16
N THR A 158 -16.36 -0.22 11.26
CA THR A 158 -17.33 -0.50 12.33
C THR A 158 -17.13 -1.93 12.79
N SER A 159 -17.43 -2.22 14.05
CA SER A 159 -17.35 -3.60 14.56
C SER A 159 -18.28 -4.55 13.76
N ASP A 160 -19.39 -4.05 13.26
CA ASP A 160 -20.28 -4.79 12.37
C ASP A 160 -19.73 -4.95 10.95
N GLY A 161 -19.03 -3.96 10.42
CA GLY A 161 -18.34 -4.02 9.14
C GLY A 161 -17.15 -4.97 9.15
N ALA A 162 -16.57 -5.23 10.32
CA ALA A 162 -15.45 -6.15 10.51
C ALA A 162 -15.85 -7.64 10.52
N LYS A 163 -17.13 -7.99 10.52
CA LYS A 163 -17.63 -9.39 10.57
C LYS A 163 -17.10 -10.29 9.44
N PHE A 164 -16.69 -9.71 8.32
CA PHE A 164 -16.07 -10.46 7.21
C PHE A 164 -14.63 -10.91 7.51
N LEU A 165 -13.95 -10.21 8.41
CA LEU A 165 -12.58 -10.50 8.81
C LEU A 165 -12.58 -11.34 10.07
N ILE A 166 -13.06 -12.58 9.95
CA ILE A 166 -13.32 -13.49 11.07
C ILE A 166 -12.09 -13.83 11.93
N ASN A 167 -10.88 -13.60 11.40
CA ASN A 167 -9.63 -13.82 12.10
C ASN A 167 -9.02 -12.53 12.67
N LEU A 168 -9.66 -11.38 12.48
CA LEU A 168 -9.14 -10.09 12.91
C LEU A 168 -9.24 -9.99 14.45
N THR A 169 -8.09 -9.95 15.12
CA THR A 169 -7.99 -9.91 16.58
C THR A 169 -7.47 -8.59 17.11
N ASP A 170 -6.75 -7.85 16.29
CA ASP A 170 -6.08 -6.63 16.71
C ASP A 170 -6.25 -5.54 15.65
N VAL A 171 -6.86 -4.41 16.05
CA VAL A 171 -7.16 -3.29 15.16
C VAL A 171 -6.77 -1.98 15.82
N GLU A 172 -5.94 -1.23 15.15
CA GLU A 172 -5.60 0.13 15.51
C GLU A 172 -6.22 1.11 14.48
N TYR A 173 -7.06 2.01 14.95
CA TYR A 173 -7.73 3.03 14.14
C TYR A 173 -7.92 4.33 14.93
N ASP A 174 -8.31 5.40 14.26
CA ASP A 174 -8.60 6.68 14.92
C ASP A 174 -10.04 6.69 15.43
N ASP A 175 -10.23 6.92 16.72
CA ASP A 175 -11.55 7.12 17.32
C ASP A 175 -12.25 8.33 16.69
N GLY A 176 -13.52 8.18 16.31
CA GLY A 176 -14.35 9.27 15.77
C GLY A 176 -14.32 9.43 14.24
N LYS A 177 -13.69 8.54 13.49
CA LYS A 177 -13.84 8.49 12.02
C LYS A 177 -15.01 7.63 11.53
N ASP A 178 -15.91 7.24 12.41
CA ASP A 178 -17.20 6.59 12.08
C ASP A 178 -18.18 7.64 11.52
N LEU A 179 -17.93 8.12 10.30
CA LEU A 179 -18.85 9.00 9.60
C LEU A 179 -18.94 8.63 8.12
#